data_cfa6250fc5b77766152840eceb40522e
#
_entry.id   cfa6250fc5b77766152840eceb40522e
#
_cell.length_a   1.000
_cell.length_b   1.000
_cell.length_c   1.000
_cell.angle_alpha   90.00
_cell.angle_beta   90.00
_cell.angle_gamma   90.00
#
_symmetry.space_group_name_H-M   'P 1'
#
loop_
_entity.id
_entity.type
_entity.pdbx_description
1 polymer ?
#
loop_
_entity_poly.entity_id
_entity_poly.type
_entity_poly.pdbx_seq_one_letter_code
_entity_poly.pdbx_strand_id
1 'polypeptide(L)'
;MGMKNGFVNWGVTVLCVSFFCVGVACSQRVEDAELKTSVVVAPKYQNLVDAAHWQIGKTLEYDPAYVGLSYPNGDIPIEKGVCTDVVIRALRRGMGLDLQELVHVDMKRNFSQYPKIWGLSRADKNIDHRRVPNLRVYFKRQGWSLAVTAKAPDYKPGDIVTCTVTGNRPHVMLVSDYVNDSGVPLVIHNIGGGASLDDDLFTFPLTGHYRVK
;
A
#
# COMPACT_ATOMS: atom_id res chain seq x y z
N MET A 1 83.79 -27.54 -54.61
CA MET A 1 84.45 -26.28 -54.98
C MET A 1 83.37 -25.16 -54.94
N GLY A 2 83.48 -24.16 -54.06
CA GLY A 2 82.63 -22.98 -54.05
C GLY A 2 81.69 -22.88 -52.83
N MET A 3 82.26 -22.43 -51.72
CA MET A 3 81.55 -21.94 -50.57
C MET A 3 80.89 -20.62 -50.92
N LYS A 4 79.61 -20.43 -50.55
CA LYS A 4 78.98 -19.07 -50.45
C LYS A 4 78.24 -18.99 -49.10
N ASN A 5 78.79 -18.08 -48.32
CA ASN A 5 78.19 -17.65 -47.03
C ASN A 5 76.84 -16.98 -47.24
N GLY A 6 75.80 -17.39 -46.49
CA GLY A 6 74.55 -16.69 -46.40
C GLY A 6 74.38 -16.23 -44.98
N PHE A 7 74.28 -14.91 -44.82
CA PHE A 7 73.98 -14.25 -43.53
C PHE A 7 72.56 -14.58 -43.06
N VAL A 8 72.46 -15.07 -41.81
CA VAL A 8 71.17 -15.25 -41.13
C VAL A 8 70.81 -13.94 -40.40
N ASN A 9 69.77 -13.31 -40.85
CA ASN A 9 69.22 -12.10 -40.26
C ASN A 9 68.20 -12.50 -39.22
N TRP A 10 68.44 -12.19 -37.96
CA TRP A 10 67.54 -12.47 -36.84
C TRP A 10 66.54 -11.30 -36.75
N GLY A 11 65.36 -11.46 -37.33
CA GLY A 11 64.23 -10.55 -37.13
C GLY A 11 63.59 -10.80 -35.79
N VAL A 12 63.72 -9.86 -34.87
CA VAL A 12 63.00 -9.87 -33.58
C VAL A 12 61.56 -9.49 -33.88
N THR A 13 60.66 -10.45 -33.87
CA THR A 13 59.24 -10.22 -33.95
C THR A 13 58.70 -9.82 -32.57
N VAL A 14 58.41 -8.54 -32.37
CA VAL A 14 57.71 -8.02 -31.20
C VAL A 14 56.25 -8.41 -31.30
N LEU A 15 55.80 -9.36 -30.50
CA LEU A 15 54.41 -9.75 -30.40
C LEU A 15 53.66 -8.69 -29.55
N CYS A 16 52.96 -7.75 -30.19
CA CYS A 16 52.02 -6.88 -29.51
C CYS A 16 50.80 -7.70 -29.07
N VAL A 17 50.78 -8.08 -27.78
CA VAL A 17 49.58 -8.63 -27.16
C VAL A 17 48.62 -7.48 -26.85
N SER A 18 47.65 -7.30 -27.73
CA SER A 18 46.52 -6.37 -27.49
C SER A 18 45.63 -6.96 -26.40
N PHE A 19 45.75 -6.44 -25.18
CA PHE A 19 44.76 -6.69 -24.12
C PHE A 19 43.43 -6.02 -24.50
N PHE A 20 42.48 -6.79 -25.01
CA PHE A 20 41.11 -6.39 -25.08
C PHE A 20 40.54 -6.33 -23.66
N CYS A 21 40.55 -5.15 -23.06
CA CYS A 21 39.68 -4.89 -21.89
C CYS A 21 38.24 -4.95 -22.36
N VAL A 22 37.61 -6.10 -22.15
CA VAL A 22 36.15 -6.19 -22.17
C VAL A 22 35.64 -5.41 -20.98
N GLY A 23 35.33 -4.13 -21.17
CA GLY A 23 34.59 -3.31 -20.23
C GLY A 23 33.20 -3.92 -20.07
N VAL A 24 32.99 -4.67 -19.02
CA VAL A 24 31.63 -4.98 -18.54
C VAL A 24 31.05 -3.65 -18.09
N ALA A 25 30.32 -3.01 -18.99
CA ALA A 25 29.44 -1.91 -18.64
C ALA A 25 28.34 -2.51 -17.74
N CYS A 26 28.59 -2.45 -16.42
CA CYS A 26 27.56 -2.64 -15.43
C CYS A 26 26.57 -1.48 -15.64
N SER A 27 25.55 -1.72 -16.47
CA SER A 27 24.40 -0.84 -16.58
C SER A 27 23.69 -0.90 -15.25
N GLN A 28 24.07 -0.01 -14.32
CA GLN A 28 23.23 0.34 -13.20
C GLN A 28 21.96 0.93 -13.80
N ARG A 29 20.89 0.14 -13.86
CA ARG A 29 19.54 0.67 -13.88
C ARG A 29 19.41 1.48 -12.58
N VAL A 30 19.63 2.76 -12.68
CA VAL A 30 19.05 3.71 -11.76
C VAL A 30 17.55 3.60 -12.09
N GLU A 31 16.83 2.80 -11.28
CA GLU A 31 15.39 2.94 -11.22
C GLU A 31 15.19 4.40 -10.82
N ASP A 32 14.66 5.19 -11.75
CA ASP A 32 14.18 6.54 -11.47
C ASP A 32 13.10 6.38 -10.40
N ALA A 33 13.52 6.44 -9.14
CA ALA A 33 12.62 6.58 -8.03
C ALA A 33 11.97 7.96 -8.22
N GLU A 34 10.81 7.97 -8.83
CA GLU A 34 9.97 9.14 -9.00
C GLU A 34 9.91 9.86 -7.64
N LEU A 35 10.47 11.06 -7.60
CA LEU A 35 10.66 11.80 -6.35
C LEU A 35 9.28 12.31 -5.89
N LYS A 36 8.57 11.47 -5.12
CA LYS A 36 7.24 11.79 -4.60
C LYS A 36 7.36 12.97 -3.63
N THR A 37 6.68 14.06 -3.93
CA THR A 37 6.67 15.24 -3.07
C THR A 37 5.78 14.98 -1.85
N SER A 38 6.35 15.12 -0.65
CA SER A 38 5.57 15.00 0.60
C SER A 38 4.91 16.32 0.98
N VAL A 39 3.73 16.24 1.58
CA VAL A 39 2.99 17.37 2.12
C VAL A 39 2.92 17.32 3.65
N VAL A 40 2.72 18.46 4.28
CA VAL A 40 2.66 18.54 5.75
C VAL A 40 1.44 17.78 6.28
N VAL A 41 1.71 16.84 7.18
CA VAL A 41 0.67 16.10 7.93
C VAL A 41 0.30 16.88 9.17
N ALA A 42 -1.01 17.01 9.45
CA ALA A 42 -1.43 17.55 10.74
C ALA A 42 -0.95 16.64 11.89
N PRO A 43 -0.36 17.16 12.97
CA PRO A 43 0.30 16.35 14.01
C PRO A 43 -0.55 15.20 14.55
N LYS A 44 -1.86 15.41 14.63
CA LYS A 44 -2.82 14.39 15.06
C LYS A 44 -2.80 13.11 14.21
N TYR A 45 -2.46 13.22 12.92
CA TYR A 45 -2.51 12.11 11.97
C TYR A 45 -1.14 11.57 11.58
N GLN A 46 -0.04 12.16 12.08
CA GLN A 46 1.32 11.75 11.71
C GLN A 46 1.53 10.25 11.96
N ASN A 47 1.28 9.80 13.20
CA ASN A 47 1.45 8.39 13.55
C ASN A 47 0.54 7.44 12.74
N LEU A 48 -0.64 7.91 12.31
CA LEU A 48 -1.56 7.13 11.48
C LEU A 48 -0.98 6.91 10.09
N VAL A 49 -0.46 7.98 9.46
CA VAL A 49 0.17 7.92 8.15
C VAL A 49 1.44 7.07 8.20
N ASP A 50 2.30 7.29 9.21
CA ASP A 50 3.52 6.49 9.41
C ASP A 50 3.21 5.01 9.60
N ALA A 51 2.14 4.69 10.35
CA ALA A 51 1.71 3.31 10.56
C ALA A 51 1.14 2.66 9.30
N ALA A 52 0.58 3.44 8.38
CA ALA A 52 0.16 2.94 7.08
C ALA A 52 1.37 2.64 6.19
N HIS A 53 2.32 3.59 6.07
CA HIS A 53 3.57 3.41 5.33
C HIS A 53 4.39 2.22 5.84
N TRP A 54 4.42 2.02 7.17
CA TRP A 54 5.16 0.91 7.78
C TRP A 54 4.77 -0.48 7.25
N GLN A 55 3.57 -0.64 6.70
CA GLN A 55 3.08 -1.91 6.17
C GLN A 55 3.63 -2.22 4.76
N ILE A 56 4.08 -1.20 4.02
CA ILE A 56 4.66 -1.37 2.67
C ILE A 56 5.92 -2.24 2.77
N GLY A 57 6.01 -3.27 1.93
CA GLY A 57 7.09 -4.25 1.97
C GLY A 57 7.01 -5.25 3.13
N LYS A 58 5.96 -5.19 3.98
CA LYS A 58 5.70 -6.19 5.04
C LYS A 58 4.43 -6.99 4.76
N THR A 59 3.35 -6.33 4.36
CA THR A 59 2.16 -7.04 3.86
C THR A 59 2.37 -7.28 2.38
N LEU A 60 2.55 -8.55 2.01
CA LEU A 60 3.01 -8.99 0.69
C LEU A 60 1.93 -9.71 -0.12
N GLU A 61 0.92 -10.25 0.58
CA GLU A 61 -0.12 -11.06 -0.03
C GLU A 61 -1.52 -10.48 0.24
N TYR A 62 -2.42 -10.65 -0.73
CA TYR A 62 -3.85 -10.39 -0.55
C TYR A 62 -4.55 -11.68 -0.12
N ASP A 63 -4.90 -11.80 1.17
CA ASP A 63 -5.52 -12.99 1.73
C ASP A 63 -6.90 -12.67 2.35
N PRO A 64 -8.01 -12.97 1.65
CA PRO A 64 -9.37 -12.73 2.13
C PRO A 64 -9.91 -13.89 2.99
N ALA A 65 -9.10 -14.89 3.32
CA ALA A 65 -9.56 -16.06 4.05
C ALA A 65 -10.22 -15.68 5.38
N TYR A 66 -11.27 -16.42 5.74
CA TYR A 66 -11.86 -16.33 7.06
C TYR A 66 -10.99 -17.11 8.06
N VAL A 67 -10.58 -16.45 9.14
CA VAL A 67 -9.83 -17.06 10.23
C VAL A 67 -10.41 -16.67 11.58
N GLY A 68 -10.30 -17.56 12.56
CA GLY A 68 -10.58 -17.25 13.95
C GLY A 68 -9.49 -16.36 14.53
N LEU A 69 -9.88 -15.18 14.99
CA LEU A 69 -8.95 -14.19 15.55
C LEU A 69 -9.07 -14.11 17.08
N SER A 70 -7.97 -13.77 17.73
CA SER A 70 -8.01 -13.28 19.11
C SER A 70 -8.96 -12.07 19.20
N TYR A 71 -9.44 -11.77 20.40
CA TYR A 71 -10.33 -10.62 20.61
C TYR A 71 -10.13 -10.06 22.04
N PRO A 72 -9.95 -8.72 22.18
CA PRO A 72 -9.69 -7.73 21.14
C PRO A 72 -8.29 -7.86 20.50
N ASN A 73 -7.95 -6.95 19.60
CA ASN A 73 -6.65 -6.80 18.94
C ASN A 73 -6.21 -8.02 18.10
N GLY A 74 -7.15 -8.84 17.64
CA GLY A 74 -6.82 -9.94 16.72
C GLY A 74 -6.36 -9.45 15.36
N ASP A 75 -5.34 -10.11 14.81
CA ASP A 75 -4.80 -9.84 13.49
C ASP A 75 -4.38 -11.16 12.82
N ILE A 76 -4.23 -11.13 11.51
CA ILE A 76 -3.59 -12.19 10.74
C ILE A 76 -2.09 -11.89 10.63
N PRO A 77 -1.23 -12.85 10.21
CA PRO A 77 0.19 -12.58 9.99
C PRO A 77 0.42 -11.32 9.14
N ILE A 78 1.43 -10.53 9.49
CA ILE A 78 1.68 -9.23 8.86
C ILE A 78 1.93 -9.33 7.34
N GLU A 79 2.48 -10.45 6.89
CA GLU A 79 2.75 -10.73 5.48
C GLU A 79 1.48 -10.82 4.64
N LYS A 80 0.34 -11.03 5.30
CA LYS A 80 -0.98 -11.22 4.70
C LYS A 80 -1.93 -10.08 5.07
N GLY A 81 -2.90 -9.83 4.19
CA GLY A 81 -3.94 -8.84 4.48
C GLY A 81 -4.83 -8.58 3.29
N VAL A 82 -5.92 -7.86 3.54
CA VAL A 82 -6.75 -7.24 2.50
C VAL A 82 -6.74 -5.73 2.68
N CYS A 83 -7.46 -4.99 1.85
CA CYS A 83 -7.51 -3.53 1.94
C CYS A 83 -7.91 -3.00 3.33
N THR A 84 -8.82 -3.68 4.02
CA THR A 84 -9.27 -3.29 5.37
C THR A 84 -8.18 -3.50 6.40
N ASP A 85 -7.33 -4.53 6.27
CA ASP A 85 -6.26 -4.81 7.23
C ASP A 85 -5.22 -3.68 7.25
N VAL A 86 -4.97 -3.03 6.10
CA VAL A 86 -4.11 -1.84 6.03
C VAL A 86 -4.65 -0.72 6.91
N VAL A 87 -5.94 -0.43 6.82
CA VAL A 87 -6.59 0.63 7.62
C VAL A 87 -6.70 0.23 9.09
N ILE A 88 -7.06 -1.02 9.39
CA ILE A 88 -7.18 -1.57 10.75
C ILE A 88 -5.85 -1.44 11.49
N ARG A 89 -4.76 -1.89 10.87
CA ARG A 89 -3.41 -1.85 11.45
C ARG A 89 -2.91 -0.42 11.61
N ALA A 90 -3.17 0.45 10.63
CA ALA A 90 -2.80 1.85 10.70
C ALA A 90 -3.50 2.56 11.88
N LEU A 91 -4.81 2.39 12.04
CA LEU A 91 -5.58 2.97 13.14
C LEU A 91 -5.16 2.38 14.51
N ARG A 92 -4.92 1.09 14.59
CA ARG A 92 -4.48 0.43 15.83
C ARG A 92 -3.12 0.92 16.26
N ARG A 93 -2.13 0.90 15.36
CA ARG A 93 -0.75 1.27 15.64
C ARG A 93 -0.58 2.79 15.80
N GLY A 94 -1.22 3.59 14.94
CA GLY A 94 -1.03 5.05 14.88
C GLY A 94 -1.90 5.83 15.84
N MET A 95 -3.07 5.31 16.22
CA MET A 95 -4.06 6.03 17.03
C MET A 95 -4.61 5.22 18.22
N GLY A 96 -4.18 3.97 18.42
CA GLY A 96 -4.70 3.10 19.48
C GLY A 96 -6.16 2.68 19.27
N LEU A 97 -6.69 2.77 18.04
CA LEU A 97 -8.08 2.45 17.73
C LEU A 97 -8.19 1.04 17.16
N ASP A 98 -8.67 0.09 17.96
CA ASP A 98 -8.92 -1.29 17.51
C ASP A 98 -10.28 -1.42 16.83
N LEU A 99 -10.28 -1.35 15.47
CA LEU A 99 -11.52 -1.49 14.69
C LEU A 99 -12.20 -2.84 14.88
N GLN A 100 -11.48 -3.91 15.26
CA GLN A 100 -12.12 -5.19 15.56
C GLN A 100 -13.08 -5.05 16.73
N GLU A 101 -12.62 -4.46 17.82
CA GLU A 101 -13.44 -4.24 19.02
C GLU A 101 -14.53 -3.20 18.75
N LEU A 102 -14.15 -2.05 18.22
CA LEU A 102 -15.05 -0.91 18.02
C LEU A 102 -16.23 -1.27 17.10
N VAL A 103 -15.97 -1.90 15.95
CA VAL A 103 -17.01 -2.34 15.02
C VAL A 103 -17.86 -3.44 15.63
N HIS A 104 -17.25 -4.43 16.30
CA HIS A 104 -18.01 -5.52 16.92
C HIS A 104 -18.97 -5.03 18.02
N VAL A 105 -18.50 -4.13 18.88
CA VAL A 105 -19.34 -3.55 19.95
C VAL A 105 -20.49 -2.73 19.36
N ASP A 106 -20.23 -1.90 18.34
CA ASP A 106 -21.29 -1.12 17.70
C ASP A 106 -22.30 -2.01 16.96
N MET A 107 -21.82 -3.02 16.22
CA MET A 107 -22.68 -3.99 15.53
C MET A 107 -23.54 -4.80 16.49
N LYS A 108 -23.03 -5.24 17.64
CA LYS A 108 -23.85 -5.95 18.64
C LYS A 108 -25.05 -5.12 19.11
N ARG A 109 -24.87 -3.80 19.24
CA ARG A 109 -25.92 -2.88 19.71
C ARG A 109 -26.85 -2.43 18.60
N ASN A 110 -26.39 -2.42 17.35
CA ASN A 110 -27.04 -1.77 16.22
C ASN A 110 -27.06 -2.67 14.98
N PHE A 111 -27.16 -3.98 15.14
CA PHE A 111 -27.02 -4.95 14.04
C PHE A 111 -27.96 -4.69 12.86
N SER A 112 -29.16 -4.17 13.11
CA SER A 112 -30.15 -3.82 12.09
C SER A 112 -29.67 -2.69 11.14
N GLN A 113 -28.74 -1.85 11.56
CA GLN A 113 -28.18 -0.74 10.79
C GLN A 113 -27.09 -1.17 9.80
N TYR A 114 -26.57 -2.39 9.97
CA TYR A 114 -25.50 -2.92 9.15
C TYR A 114 -26.01 -3.76 7.97
N PRO A 115 -25.25 -3.84 6.86
CA PRO A 115 -25.64 -4.60 5.68
C PRO A 115 -25.93 -6.05 5.97
N LYS A 116 -27.01 -6.57 5.41
CA LYS A 116 -27.46 -7.96 5.55
C LYS A 116 -26.98 -8.90 4.45
N ILE A 117 -26.06 -8.45 3.61
CA ILE A 117 -25.65 -9.11 2.38
C ILE A 117 -24.92 -10.45 2.61
N TRP A 118 -24.50 -10.74 3.84
CA TRP A 118 -23.84 -12.02 4.19
C TRP A 118 -24.77 -13.01 4.91
N GLY A 119 -26.06 -12.69 5.05
CA GLY A 119 -27.02 -13.59 5.70
C GLY A 119 -26.79 -13.86 7.20
N LEU A 120 -25.96 -13.05 7.87
CA LEU A 120 -25.67 -13.22 9.27
C LEU A 120 -26.85 -12.75 10.13
N SER A 121 -27.09 -13.46 11.23
CA SER A 121 -28.10 -13.11 12.24
C SER A 121 -27.51 -12.33 13.44
N ARG A 122 -26.18 -12.28 13.56
CA ARG A 122 -25.45 -11.61 14.65
C ARG A 122 -24.07 -11.11 14.15
N ALA A 123 -23.48 -10.21 14.93
CA ALA A 123 -22.13 -9.73 14.71
C ALA A 123 -21.09 -10.86 14.88
N ASP A 124 -20.07 -10.86 14.00
CA ASP A 124 -18.95 -11.80 14.03
C ASP A 124 -17.62 -11.02 14.18
N LYS A 125 -17.02 -11.17 15.37
CA LYS A 125 -15.77 -10.49 15.75
C LYS A 125 -14.57 -10.83 14.85
N ASN A 126 -14.61 -11.92 14.09
CA ASN A 126 -13.50 -12.38 13.27
C ASN A 126 -13.47 -11.69 11.90
N ILE A 127 -14.63 -11.20 11.39
CA ILE A 127 -14.72 -10.75 9.99
C ILE A 127 -15.39 -9.38 9.82
N ASP A 128 -16.21 -8.94 10.76
CA ASP A 128 -17.05 -7.75 10.53
C ASP A 128 -16.24 -6.48 10.28
N HIS A 129 -15.12 -6.29 10.99
CA HIS A 129 -14.19 -5.17 10.79
C HIS A 129 -13.37 -5.30 9.50
N ARG A 130 -13.28 -6.49 8.90
CA ARG A 130 -12.60 -6.75 7.62
C ARG A 130 -13.52 -6.59 6.41
N ARG A 131 -14.71 -6.01 6.58
CA ARG A 131 -15.72 -5.79 5.53
C ARG A 131 -15.94 -4.31 5.28
N VAL A 132 -15.54 -3.81 4.11
CA VAL A 132 -15.67 -2.38 3.75
C VAL A 132 -17.09 -1.84 3.94
N PRO A 133 -18.19 -2.53 3.55
CA PRO A 133 -19.53 -2.04 3.79
C PRO A 133 -19.86 -1.83 5.29
N ASN A 134 -19.32 -2.66 6.18
CA ASN A 134 -19.48 -2.49 7.63
C ASN A 134 -18.67 -1.29 8.14
N LEU A 135 -17.42 -1.12 7.68
CA LEU A 135 -16.60 0.03 8.04
C LEU A 135 -17.26 1.34 7.62
N ARG A 136 -17.89 1.41 6.44
CA ARG A 136 -18.64 2.59 5.98
C ARG A 136 -19.76 2.96 6.93
N VAL A 137 -20.53 1.98 7.41
CA VAL A 137 -21.61 2.21 8.38
C VAL A 137 -21.01 2.67 9.70
N TYR A 138 -19.98 2.00 10.20
CA TYR A 138 -19.32 2.38 11.44
C TYR A 138 -18.77 3.81 11.38
N PHE A 139 -17.98 4.16 10.37
CA PHE A 139 -17.41 5.50 10.23
C PHE A 139 -18.49 6.59 10.15
N LYS A 140 -19.59 6.34 9.41
CA LYS A 140 -20.73 7.25 9.35
C LYS A 140 -21.35 7.44 10.74
N ARG A 141 -21.54 6.38 11.49
CA ARG A 141 -22.11 6.42 12.84
C ARG A 141 -21.23 7.14 13.85
N GLN A 142 -19.91 7.06 13.67
CA GLN A 142 -18.94 7.84 14.47
C GLN A 142 -18.88 9.33 14.06
N GLY A 143 -19.64 9.75 13.06
CA GLY A 143 -19.61 11.12 12.55
C GLY A 143 -18.32 11.49 11.83
N TRP A 144 -17.59 10.51 11.28
CA TRP A 144 -16.33 10.72 10.54
C TRP A 144 -16.54 11.09 9.07
N SER A 145 -17.77 10.98 8.56
CA SER A 145 -18.08 11.23 7.15
C SER A 145 -17.79 12.67 6.74
N LEU A 146 -17.17 12.80 5.59
CA LEU A 146 -16.95 14.03 4.85
C LEU A 146 -17.64 13.95 3.49
N ALA A 147 -17.73 15.09 2.78
CA ALA A 147 -18.22 15.11 1.42
C ALA A 147 -17.25 14.37 0.48
N VAL A 148 -17.78 13.56 -0.41
CA VAL A 148 -17.01 12.99 -1.54
C VAL A 148 -17.01 14.04 -2.64
N THR A 149 -15.82 14.47 -3.05
CA THR A 149 -15.60 15.48 -4.10
C THR A 149 -14.61 14.98 -5.14
N ALA A 150 -14.49 15.69 -6.25
CA ALA A 150 -13.44 15.46 -7.25
C ALA A 150 -12.23 16.41 -7.07
N LYS A 151 -12.13 17.08 -5.91
CA LYS A 151 -11.08 18.07 -5.65
C LYS A 151 -10.01 17.46 -4.76
N ALA A 152 -8.81 17.27 -5.30
CA ALA A 152 -7.66 16.73 -4.59
C ALA A 152 -7.39 17.42 -3.24
N PRO A 153 -7.48 18.78 -3.10
CA PRO A 153 -7.23 19.45 -1.84
C PRO A 153 -8.20 19.13 -0.70
N ASP A 154 -9.33 18.51 -0.97
CA ASP A 154 -10.29 18.12 0.08
C ASP A 154 -9.83 16.88 0.85
N TYR A 155 -8.93 16.09 0.25
CA TYR A 155 -8.38 14.85 0.81
C TYR A 155 -7.05 15.15 1.50
N LYS A 156 -6.98 14.89 2.80
CA LYS A 156 -5.82 15.19 3.63
C LYS A 156 -5.12 13.90 4.07
N PRO A 157 -3.81 13.93 4.34
CA PRO A 157 -3.10 12.80 4.92
C PRO A 157 -3.82 12.24 6.14
N GLY A 158 -4.00 10.91 6.17
CA GLY A 158 -4.72 10.20 7.23
C GLY A 158 -6.24 10.08 7.00
N ASP A 159 -6.80 10.66 5.92
CA ASP A 159 -8.19 10.39 5.55
C ASP A 159 -8.35 8.95 5.07
N ILE A 160 -9.52 8.39 5.32
CA ILE A 160 -9.91 7.07 4.85
C ILE A 160 -10.89 7.27 3.70
N VAL A 161 -10.64 6.61 2.58
CA VAL A 161 -11.47 6.72 1.38
C VAL A 161 -11.96 5.35 0.98
N THR A 162 -13.23 5.23 0.60
CA THR A 162 -13.78 4.00 0.03
C THR A 162 -14.16 4.21 -1.43
N CYS A 163 -13.97 3.18 -2.24
CA CYS A 163 -14.29 3.18 -3.66
C CYS A 163 -14.89 1.84 -4.09
N THR A 164 -15.21 1.72 -5.36
CA THR A 164 -15.63 0.47 -5.99
C THR A 164 -14.62 0.12 -7.08
N VAL A 165 -13.85 -0.95 -6.88
CA VAL A 165 -12.87 -1.44 -7.86
C VAL A 165 -13.51 -2.41 -8.87
N THR A 166 -12.73 -2.83 -9.86
CA THR A 166 -13.15 -3.76 -10.92
C THR A 166 -13.94 -4.95 -10.36
N GLY A 167 -15.03 -5.33 -11.04
CA GLY A 167 -15.93 -6.39 -10.59
C GLY A 167 -16.89 -5.96 -9.47
N ASN A 168 -17.14 -4.67 -9.32
CA ASN A 168 -18.07 -4.08 -8.34
C ASN A 168 -17.71 -4.42 -6.88
N ARG A 169 -16.42 -4.55 -6.58
CA ARG A 169 -15.93 -4.93 -5.24
C ARG A 169 -15.67 -3.67 -4.40
N PRO A 170 -16.24 -3.57 -3.19
CA PRO A 170 -15.94 -2.49 -2.26
C PRO A 170 -14.47 -2.53 -1.84
N HIS A 171 -13.82 -1.36 -1.83
CA HIS A 171 -12.42 -1.21 -1.47
C HIS A 171 -12.23 -0.02 -0.55
N VAL A 172 -11.15 -0.02 0.23
CA VAL A 172 -10.78 1.06 1.16
C VAL A 172 -9.29 1.38 1.04
N MET A 173 -8.97 2.65 1.13
CA MET A 173 -7.63 3.22 1.01
C MET A 173 -7.40 4.24 2.12
N LEU A 174 -6.15 4.49 2.48
CA LEU A 174 -5.74 5.56 3.38
C LEU A 174 -4.94 6.61 2.59
N VAL A 175 -5.31 7.88 2.72
CA VAL A 175 -4.64 9.00 2.02
C VAL A 175 -3.26 9.21 2.64
N SER A 176 -2.24 9.15 1.79
CA SER A 176 -0.84 9.37 2.14
C SER A 176 -0.51 10.87 2.27
N ASP A 177 0.67 11.14 2.78
CA ASP A 177 1.33 12.45 2.78
C ASP A 177 2.12 12.73 1.48
N TYR A 178 2.21 11.77 0.58
CA TYR A 178 2.82 11.98 -0.73
C TYR A 178 1.78 12.39 -1.77
N VAL A 179 2.20 13.21 -2.72
CA VAL A 179 1.39 13.64 -3.87
C VAL A 179 2.11 13.31 -5.17
N ASN A 180 1.34 13.15 -6.25
CA ASN A 180 1.89 13.07 -7.61
C ASN A 180 2.25 14.46 -8.15
N ASP A 181 2.80 14.54 -9.36
CA ASP A 181 3.22 15.79 -10.01
C ASP A 181 2.08 16.81 -10.21
N SER A 182 0.84 16.34 -10.23
CA SER A 182 -0.35 17.20 -10.32
C SER A 182 -0.90 17.64 -8.97
N GLY A 183 -0.22 17.27 -7.86
CA GLY A 183 -0.65 17.59 -6.50
C GLY A 183 -1.82 16.73 -5.99
N VAL A 184 -2.10 15.59 -6.64
CA VAL A 184 -3.11 14.64 -6.18
C VAL A 184 -2.49 13.73 -5.11
N PRO A 185 -3.10 13.58 -3.92
CA PRO A 185 -2.60 12.68 -2.90
C PRO A 185 -2.54 11.22 -3.38
N LEU A 186 -1.44 10.56 -3.08
CA LEU A 186 -1.30 9.13 -3.23
C LEU A 186 -2.08 8.42 -2.11
N VAL A 187 -2.36 7.14 -2.29
CA VAL A 187 -3.07 6.32 -1.30
C VAL A 187 -2.29 5.07 -0.95
N ILE A 188 -2.45 4.62 0.30
CA ILE A 188 -1.88 3.37 0.78
C ILE A 188 -3.01 2.36 0.90
N HIS A 189 -2.88 1.24 0.21
CA HIS A 189 -3.87 0.17 0.20
C HIS A 189 -3.26 -1.19 -0.15
N ASN A 190 -4.07 -2.24 -0.13
CA ASN A 190 -3.74 -3.54 -0.72
C ASN A 190 -4.86 -3.91 -1.70
N ILE A 191 -4.56 -3.87 -3.00
CA ILE A 191 -5.51 -4.21 -4.06
C ILE A 191 -5.23 -5.58 -4.72
N GLY A 192 -4.21 -6.30 -4.23
CA GLY A 192 -3.86 -7.63 -4.74
C GLY A 192 -2.40 -8.03 -4.54
N GLY A 193 -1.47 -7.10 -4.64
CA GLY A 193 -0.02 -7.36 -4.61
C GLY A 193 0.67 -7.06 -3.27
N GLY A 194 -0.07 -6.97 -2.18
CA GLY A 194 0.46 -6.48 -0.90
C GLY A 194 0.14 -5.00 -0.67
N ALA A 195 0.60 -4.46 0.46
CA ALA A 195 0.43 -3.04 0.77
C ALA A 195 1.36 -2.20 -0.10
N SER A 196 0.82 -1.22 -0.79
CA SER A 196 1.53 -0.33 -1.73
C SER A 196 1.09 1.12 -1.58
N LEU A 197 1.88 2.02 -2.14
CA LEU A 197 1.61 3.46 -2.27
C LEU A 197 1.38 3.76 -3.75
N ASP A 198 0.13 4.10 -4.10
CA ASP A 198 -0.30 4.18 -5.49
C ASP A 198 -1.04 5.49 -5.79
N ASP A 199 -1.04 5.90 -7.07
CA ASP A 199 -1.77 7.07 -7.58
C ASP A 199 -3.22 6.69 -7.96
N ASP A 200 -3.94 6.14 -6.98
CA ASP A 200 -5.26 5.53 -7.19
C ASP A 200 -6.43 6.30 -6.56
N LEU A 201 -6.19 7.49 -5.99
CA LEU A 201 -7.24 8.23 -5.29
C LEU A 201 -8.50 8.43 -6.13
N PHE A 202 -8.34 8.76 -7.41
CA PHE A 202 -9.44 9.01 -8.33
C PHE A 202 -9.55 7.99 -9.47
N THR A 203 -8.76 6.92 -9.44
CA THR A 203 -8.80 5.85 -10.45
C THR A 203 -10.14 5.11 -10.42
N PHE A 204 -10.76 4.99 -9.24
CA PHE A 204 -12.00 4.26 -9.05
C PHE A 204 -13.12 5.17 -8.53
N PRO A 205 -14.40 4.88 -8.85
CA PRO A 205 -15.54 5.64 -8.32
C PRO A 205 -15.55 5.65 -6.80
N LEU A 206 -15.41 6.82 -6.20
CA LEU A 206 -15.42 7.00 -4.76
C LEU A 206 -16.82 6.78 -4.18
N THR A 207 -16.90 6.10 -3.04
CA THR A 207 -18.16 5.76 -2.36
C THR A 207 -18.23 6.28 -0.92
N GLY A 208 -17.15 6.87 -0.41
CA GLY A 208 -17.10 7.47 0.91
C GLY A 208 -15.76 8.17 1.17
N HIS A 209 -15.81 9.21 2.01
CA HIS A 209 -14.65 9.95 2.50
C HIS A 209 -14.82 10.17 3.99
N TYR A 210 -13.82 9.83 4.79
CA TYR A 210 -13.90 9.83 6.25
C TYR A 210 -12.63 10.38 6.87
N ARG A 211 -12.78 11.09 7.99
CA ARG A 211 -11.66 11.58 8.82
C ARG A 211 -11.94 11.29 10.28
N VAL A 212 -11.00 10.63 10.94
CA VAL A 212 -11.08 10.32 12.37
C VAL A 212 -11.13 11.62 13.18
N LYS A 213 -12.03 11.69 14.14
CA LYS A 213 -12.22 12.89 14.99
C LYS A 213 -11.46 12.79 16.31
#